data_af05b72a29899991ed5a9606776215b7
#
_entry.id   af05b72a29899991ed5a9606776215b7
#
_cell.length_a   1.000
_cell.length_b   1.000
_cell.length_c   1.000
_cell.angle_alpha   90.00
_cell.angle_beta   90.00
_cell.angle_gamma   90.00
#
_symmetry.space_group_name_H-M   'P 1'
#
loop_
_entity.id
_entity.type
_entity.pdbx_description
1 polymer ?
#
loop_
_entity_poly.entity_id
_entity_poly.type
_entity_poly.pdbx_seq_one_letter_code
_entity_poly.pdbx_strand_id
1 'polypeptide(L)'
;MISSILPTYNRAPLAFVSGMGSWLTTDDDRQYLDLGAGIAVNSLGHAHSALVAALTSQANKLWHTSNLYQIPAQQKLADQLVDLTFADTVFFTNSGTEACELAVKMARKYFFDKGEPERVEIITFDGSFHGRSSAGIAAAGSEKLTKGFGPVSVSYTHLTLPTIYSV
;
A
#
# COMPACT_ATOMS: atom_id res chain seq x y z
N MET A 1 -31.12 10.72 6.26
CA MET A 1 -30.61 9.48 6.90
C MET A 1 -29.10 9.55 6.87
N ILE A 2 -28.40 9.31 7.97
CA ILE A 2 -26.93 9.30 8.01
C ILE A 2 -26.47 7.99 7.35
N SER A 3 -25.50 8.08 6.43
CA SER A 3 -24.90 6.89 5.81
C SER A 3 -24.22 6.01 6.87
N SER A 4 -24.38 4.70 6.76
CA SER A 4 -23.64 3.74 7.61
C SER A 4 -22.15 3.71 7.32
N ILE A 5 -21.73 4.26 6.17
CA ILE A 5 -20.30 4.41 5.80
C ILE A 5 -19.86 5.81 6.22
N LEU A 6 -18.81 5.89 7.05
CA LEU A 6 -18.24 7.15 7.50
C LEU A 6 -17.87 8.02 6.28
N PRO A 7 -18.34 9.28 6.19
CA PRO A 7 -18.18 10.12 5.00
C PRO A 7 -16.78 10.76 4.95
N THR A 8 -15.73 9.96 4.87
CA THR A 8 -14.33 10.41 4.79
C THR A 8 -13.87 10.74 3.37
N TYR A 9 -14.66 10.40 2.36
CA TYR A 9 -14.37 10.63 0.94
C TYR A 9 -15.52 11.33 0.24
N ASN A 10 -15.18 12.26 -0.66
CA ASN A 10 -16.14 12.83 -1.60
C ASN A 10 -16.25 11.87 -2.82
N ARG A 11 -17.16 10.90 -2.73
CA ARG A 11 -17.34 9.88 -3.78
C ARG A 11 -18.15 10.46 -4.95
N ALA A 12 -17.75 10.10 -6.18
CA ALA A 12 -18.60 10.31 -7.34
C ALA A 12 -19.91 9.49 -7.19
N PRO A 13 -21.04 10.00 -7.72
CA PRO A 13 -22.34 9.31 -7.63
C PRO A 13 -22.43 8.19 -8.67
N LEU A 14 -21.48 7.27 -8.65
CA LEU A 14 -21.39 6.11 -9.55
C LEU A 14 -21.19 4.85 -8.70
N ALA A 15 -21.93 3.80 -9.04
CA ALA A 15 -21.79 2.48 -8.44
C ALA A 15 -21.42 1.48 -9.54
N PHE A 16 -20.19 0.99 -9.52
CA PHE A 16 -19.75 -0.07 -10.43
C PHE A 16 -20.04 -1.43 -9.82
N VAL A 17 -20.69 -2.30 -10.59
CA VAL A 17 -21.11 -3.64 -10.16
C VAL A 17 -20.33 -4.76 -10.84
N SER A 18 -19.70 -4.49 -11.99
CA SER A 18 -18.85 -5.44 -12.70
C SER A 18 -17.75 -4.73 -13.49
N GLY A 19 -16.78 -5.52 -13.96
CA GLY A 19 -15.72 -5.03 -14.84
C GLY A 19 -15.08 -6.17 -15.62
N MET A 20 -14.61 -5.86 -16.84
CA MET A 20 -13.88 -6.79 -17.69
C MET A 20 -12.78 -6.03 -18.46
N GLY A 21 -11.54 -6.47 -18.34
CA GLY A 21 -10.40 -5.77 -18.92
C GLY A 21 -10.32 -4.34 -18.38
N SER A 22 -10.33 -3.35 -19.25
CA SER A 22 -10.32 -1.94 -18.89
C SER A 22 -11.72 -1.29 -18.79
N TRP A 23 -12.78 -2.07 -18.78
CA TRP A 23 -14.14 -1.56 -18.74
C TRP A 23 -14.83 -1.86 -17.42
N LEU A 24 -15.55 -0.87 -16.90
CA LEU A 24 -16.41 -0.96 -15.72
C LEU A 24 -17.86 -0.76 -16.13
N THR A 25 -18.77 -1.49 -15.51
CA THR A 25 -20.20 -1.39 -15.75
C THR A 25 -20.90 -0.98 -14.44
N THR A 26 -21.78 0.01 -14.54
CA THR A 26 -22.62 0.46 -13.44
C THR A 26 -23.86 -0.41 -13.26
N ASP A 27 -24.61 -0.21 -12.19
CA ASP A 27 -25.87 -0.89 -11.89
C ASP A 27 -27.01 -0.55 -12.87
N ASP A 28 -26.88 0.55 -13.61
CA ASP A 28 -27.77 0.96 -14.69
C ASP A 28 -27.19 0.66 -16.10
N ASP A 29 -26.29 -0.31 -16.20
CA ASP A 29 -25.71 -0.85 -17.44
C ASP A 29 -24.86 0.14 -18.27
N ARG A 30 -24.48 1.29 -17.73
CA ARG A 30 -23.54 2.19 -18.41
C ARG A 30 -22.12 1.67 -18.29
N GLN A 31 -21.35 1.81 -19.37
CA GLN A 31 -19.95 1.39 -19.44
C GLN A 31 -19.00 2.58 -19.37
N TYR A 32 -17.93 2.41 -18.62
CA TYR A 32 -16.87 3.41 -18.44
C TYR A 32 -15.50 2.77 -18.68
N LEU A 33 -14.65 3.48 -19.43
CA LEU A 33 -13.26 3.10 -19.58
C LEU A 33 -12.50 3.47 -18.30
N ASP A 34 -11.95 2.47 -17.62
CA ASP A 34 -11.18 2.64 -16.38
C ASP A 34 -9.71 2.93 -16.69
N LEU A 35 -9.34 4.20 -16.74
CA LEU A 35 -7.95 4.64 -16.84
C LEU A 35 -7.28 4.81 -15.47
N GLY A 36 -8.03 4.66 -14.40
CA GLY A 36 -7.55 4.78 -13.02
C GLY A 36 -7.05 3.47 -12.42
N ALA A 37 -7.55 2.33 -12.94
CA ALA A 37 -7.19 0.98 -12.52
C ALA A 37 -7.14 0.78 -10.99
N GLY A 38 -8.09 1.41 -10.26
CA GLY A 38 -8.10 1.37 -8.79
C GLY A 38 -6.90 2.08 -8.15
N ILE A 39 -6.42 3.16 -8.74
CA ILE A 39 -5.16 3.87 -8.40
C ILE A 39 -3.95 2.95 -8.68
N ALA A 40 -3.85 2.52 -9.95
CA ALA A 40 -2.77 1.68 -10.50
C ALA A 40 -2.62 0.29 -9.83
N VAL A 41 -3.71 -0.27 -9.32
CA VAL A 41 -3.70 -1.61 -8.67
C VAL A 41 -4.03 -2.72 -9.67
N ASN A 42 -5.04 -2.51 -10.55
CA ASN A 42 -5.54 -3.51 -11.48
C ASN A 42 -4.75 -3.52 -12.79
N SER A 43 -3.45 -3.74 -12.75
CA SER A 43 -2.55 -3.67 -13.92
C SER A 43 -2.92 -4.62 -15.07
N LEU A 44 -3.56 -5.76 -14.76
CA LEU A 44 -4.02 -6.75 -15.76
C LEU A 44 -5.49 -6.54 -16.16
N GLY A 45 -6.13 -5.50 -15.65
CA GLY A 45 -7.55 -5.22 -15.85
C GLY A 45 -8.47 -6.05 -14.95
N HIS A 46 -9.76 -5.74 -15.03
CA HIS A 46 -10.81 -6.39 -14.25
C HIS A 46 -11.07 -7.80 -14.74
N ALA A 47 -11.37 -8.72 -13.81
CA ALA A 47 -11.73 -10.11 -14.07
C ALA A 47 -10.76 -10.87 -15.00
N HIS A 48 -9.44 -10.60 -14.89
CA HIS A 48 -8.43 -11.31 -15.68
C HIS A 48 -8.52 -12.82 -15.45
N SER A 49 -8.72 -13.59 -16.53
CA SER A 49 -9.06 -15.01 -16.45
C SER A 49 -8.06 -15.87 -15.68
N ALA A 50 -6.76 -15.64 -15.87
CA ALA A 50 -5.72 -16.39 -15.15
C ALA A 50 -5.73 -16.08 -13.63
N LEU A 51 -5.99 -14.82 -13.24
CA LEU A 51 -6.09 -14.44 -11.83
C LEU A 51 -7.33 -15.04 -11.18
N VAL A 52 -8.47 -14.99 -11.87
CA VAL A 52 -9.73 -15.61 -11.39
C VAL A 52 -9.54 -17.12 -11.23
N ALA A 53 -8.94 -17.80 -12.20
CA ALA A 53 -8.67 -19.23 -12.12
C ALA A 53 -7.72 -19.59 -10.96
N ALA A 54 -6.65 -18.83 -10.77
CA ALA A 54 -5.70 -19.04 -9.67
C ALA A 54 -6.36 -18.84 -8.30
N LEU A 55 -7.15 -17.76 -8.14
CA LEU A 55 -7.89 -17.46 -6.91
C LEU A 55 -8.89 -18.59 -6.60
N THR A 56 -9.69 -18.98 -7.58
CA THR A 56 -10.68 -20.06 -7.42
C THR A 56 -10.02 -21.39 -7.07
N SER A 57 -8.90 -21.73 -7.73
CA SER A 57 -8.14 -22.93 -7.40
C SER A 57 -7.61 -22.92 -5.98
N GLN A 58 -7.05 -21.81 -5.53
CA GLN A 58 -6.52 -21.68 -4.17
C GLN A 58 -7.64 -21.64 -3.12
N ALA A 59 -8.75 -20.96 -3.41
CA ALA A 59 -9.91 -20.88 -2.52
C ALA A 59 -10.51 -22.25 -2.17
N ASN A 60 -10.42 -23.21 -3.10
CA ASN A 60 -10.87 -24.59 -2.88
C ASN A 60 -9.86 -25.49 -2.13
N LYS A 61 -8.68 -24.95 -1.74
CA LYS A 61 -7.64 -25.71 -1.05
C LYS A 61 -7.45 -25.21 0.38
N LEU A 62 -6.94 -24.01 0.52
CA LEU A 62 -6.49 -23.51 1.81
C LEU A 62 -6.49 -21.97 1.80
N TRP A 63 -7.07 -21.36 2.83
CA TRP A 63 -7.20 -19.92 2.94
C TRP A 63 -6.15 -19.27 3.84
N HIS A 64 -5.91 -19.87 5.01
CA HIS A 64 -5.02 -19.29 6.01
C HIS A 64 -4.50 -20.34 6.99
N THR A 65 -3.20 -20.23 7.34
CA THR A 65 -2.56 -21.14 8.32
C THR A 65 -1.73 -20.42 9.38
N SER A 66 -1.72 -19.07 9.38
CA SER A 66 -0.82 -18.29 10.22
C SER A 66 0.68 -18.42 9.82
N ASN A 67 1.50 -17.48 10.29
CA ASN A 67 2.95 -17.48 10.10
C ASN A 67 3.69 -18.53 10.98
N LEU A 68 2.94 -19.33 11.74
CA LEU A 68 3.50 -20.44 12.51
C LEU A 68 3.86 -21.64 11.63
N TYR A 69 3.38 -21.67 10.39
CA TYR A 69 3.61 -22.76 9.46
C TYR A 69 4.26 -22.25 8.17
N GLN A 70 4.95 -23.15 7.49
CA GLN A 70 5.50 -22.85 6.18
C GLN A 70 4.38 -22.74 5.15
N ILE A 71 4.48 -21.73 4.29
CA ILE A 71 3.53 -21.46 3.21
C ILE A 71 4.26 -21.56 1.86
N PRO A 72 4.16 -22.70 1.15
CA PRO A 72 4.96 -22.95 -0.07
C PRO A 72 4.76 -21.89 -1.17
N ALA A 73 3.53 -21.39 -1.32
CA ALA A 73 3.24 -20.33 -2.31
C ALA A 73 3.95 -19.02 -1.96
N GLN A 74 4.04 -18.68 -0.68
CA GLN A 74 4.77 -17.50 -0.20
C GLN A 74 6.27 -17.64 -0.46
N GLN A 75 6.85 -18.80 -0.16
CA GLN A 75 8.26 -19.06 -0.43
C GLN A 75 8.58 -18.92 -1.92
N LYS A 76 7.78 -19.57 -2.79
CA LYS A 76 7.95 -19.46 -4.23
C LYS A 76 7.90 -18.01 -4.74
N LEU A 77 6.99 -17.19 -4.20
CA LEU A 77 6.91 -15.79 -4.58
C LEU A 77 8.13 -15.00 -4.07
N ALA A 78 8.59 -15.28 -2.85
CA ALA A 78 9.80 -14.65 -2.30
C ALA A 78 11.02 -14.96 -3.16
N ASP A 79 11.23 -16.23 -3.54
CA ASP A 79 12.34 -16.64 -4.40
C ASP A 79 12.30 -15.88 -5.76
N GLN A 80 11.14 -15.79 -6.38
CA GLN A 80 10.98 -15.00 -7.62
C GLN A 80 11.29 -13.52 -7.46
N LEU A 81 10.89 -12.90 -6.33
CA LEU A 81 11.17 -11.50 -6.06
C LEU A 81 12.66 -11.25 -5.80
N VAL A 82 13.35 -12.16 -5.11
CA VAL A 82 14.79 -12.11 -4.91
C VAL A 82 15.52 -12.25 -6.25
N ASP A 83 15.12 -13.19 -7.10
CA ASP A 83 15.73 -13.39 -8.43
C ASP A 83 15.57 -12.17 -9.37
N LEU A 84 14.49 -11.42 -9.22
CA LEU A 84 14.14 -10.28 -10.10
C LEU A 84 14.58 -8.92 -9.55
N THR A 85 15.09 -8.85 -8.33
CA THR A 85 15.42 -7.58 -7.67
C THR A 85 16.82 -7.63 -7.04
N PHE A 86 17.22 -6.54 -6.39
CA PHE A 86 18.47 -6.46 -5.61
C PHE A 86 18.32 -7.03 -4.18
N ALA A 87 17.13 -7.47 -3.79
CA ALA A 87 16.85 -7.90 -2.43
C ALA A 87 17.39 -9.32 -2.17
N ASP A 88 17.94 -9.54 -0.99
CA ASP A 88 18.35 -10.87 -0.53
C ASP A 88 17.21 -11.61 0.18
N THR A 89 16.24 -10.87 0.71
CA THR A 89 15.10 -11.42 1.45
C THR A 89 13.83 -10.57 1.23
N VAL A 90 12.67 -11.16 1.48
CA VAL A 90 11.36 -10.50 1.33
C VAL A 90 10.54 -10.69 2.59
N PHE A 91 9.84 -9.66 3.01
CA PHE A 91 8.83 -9.71 4.06
C PHE A 91 7.47 -9.30 3.50
N PHE A 92 6.45 -10.11 3.73
CA PHE A 92 5.10 -9.85 3.25
C PHE A 92 4.24 -9.18 4.30
N THR A 93 3.47 -8.17 3.89
CA THR A 93 2.49 -7.45 4.70
C THR A 93 1.15 -7.37 3.97
N ASN A 94 0.08 -6.93 4.65
CA ASN A 94 -1.25 -6.84 4.05
C ASN A 94 -1.48 -5.52 3.30
N SER A 95 -0.63 -4.52 3.51
CA SER A 95 -0.82 -3.20 2.91
C SER A 95 0.50 -2.44 2.78
N GLY A 96 0.52 -1.43 1.89
CA GLY A 96 1.65 -0.51 1.77
C GLY A 96 1.91 0.28 3.07
N THR A 97 0.87 0.60 3.84
CA THR A 97 1.02 1.24 5.15
C THR A 97 1.81 0.36 6.11
N GLU A 98 1.49 -0.94 6.20
CA GLU A 98 2.23 -1.89 7.03
C GLU A 98 3.67 -2.07 6.53
N ALA A 99 3.89 -2.06 5.22
CA ALA A 99 5.23 -2.13 4.65
C ALA A 99 6.08 -0.90 5.02
N CYS A 100 5.51 0.30 4.98
CA CYS A 100 6.18 1.53 5.44
C CYS A 100 6.48 1.49 6.94
N GLU A 101 5.54 1.06 7.77
CA GLU A 101 5.75 0.88 9.21
C GLU A 101 6.88 -0.13 9.49
N LEU A 102 6.90 -1.23 8.75
CA LEU A 102 7.97 -2.22 8.85
C LEU A 102 9.33 -1.62 8.47
N ALA A 103 9.41 -0.87 7.37
CA ALA A 103 10.65 -0.24 6.92
C ALA A 103 11.23 0.69 7.99
N VAL A 104 10.40 1.54 8.63
CA VAL A 104 10.79 2.41 9.74
C VAL A 104 11.30 1.60 10.93
N LYS A 105 10.59 0.55 11.30
CA LYS A 105 10.97 -0.33 12.42
C LYS A 105 12.27 -1.06 12.15
N MET A 106 12.45 -1.57 10.93
CA MET A 106 13.67 -2.29 10.54
C MET A 106 14.88 -1.35 10.54
N ALA A 107 14.76 -0.14 10.00
CA ALA A 107 15.85 0.83 9.99
C ALA A 107 16.32 1.14 11.43
N ARG A 108 15.40 1.40 12.35
CA ARG A 108 15.73 1.68 13.75
C ARG A 108 16.30 0.44 14.47
N LYS A 109 15.71 -0.72 14.25
CA LYS A 109 16.18 -1.99 14.85
C LYS A 109 17.59 -2.33 14.39
N TYR A 110 17.91 -2.11 13.12
CA TYR A 110 19.23 -2.35 12.56
C TYR A 110 20.32 -1.54 13.29
N PHE A 111 20.10 -0.24 13.52
CA PHE A 111 21.06 0.59 14.23
C PHE A 111 21.11 0.27 15.72
N PHE A 112 19.98 -0.04 16.34
CA PHE A 112 19.95 -0.51 17.72
C PHE A 112 20.84 -1.76 17.91
N ASP A 113 20.72 -2.76 17.01
CA ASP A 113 21.50 -3.99 17.09
C ASP A 113 23.00 -3.78 16.78
N LYS A 114 23.33 -2.69 16.09
CA LYS A 114 24.71 -2.26 15.89
C LYS A 114 25.32 -1.50 17.07
N GLY A 115 24.58 -1.27 18.12
CA GLY A 115 25.03 -0.48 19.27
C GLY A 115 24.95 1.04 19.08
N GLU A 116 24.13 1.50 18.12
CA GLU A 116 23.88 2.91 17.79
C GLU A 116 22.38 3.28 18.02
N PRO A 117 21.83 3.07 19.23
CA PRO A 117 20.38 3.21 19.50
C PRO A 117 19.84 4.64 19.34
N GLU A 118 20.71 5.64 19.34
CA GLU A 118 20.37 7.05 19.11
C GLU A 118 20.12 7.38 17.63
N ARG A 119 20.50 6.52 16.69
CA ARG A 119 20.27 6.72 15.25
C ARG A 119 18.85 6.34 14.86
N VAL A 120 17.91 7.17 15.24
CA VAL A 120 16.46 6.95 15.04
C VAL A 120 15.83 7.85 13.97
N GLU A 121 16.57 8.84 13.51
CA GLU A 121 16.08 9.79 12.50
C GLU A 121 15.99 9.16 11.11
N ILE A 122 14.90 9.48 10.42
CA ILE A 122 14.62 9.02 9.05
C ILE A 122 14.37 10.24 8.17
N ILE A 123 15.07 10.31 7.06
CA ILE A 123 14.90 11.36 6.07
C ILE A 123 13.74 10.98 5.15
N THR A 124 12.80 11.90 4.97
CA THR A 124 11.65 11.77 4.07
C THR A 124 11.49 13.00 3.19
N PHE A 125 10.69 12.89 2.14
CA PHE A 125 10.43 14.02 1.25
C PHE A 125 9.04 14.60 1.51
N ASP A 126 8.95 15.92 1.53
CA ASP A 126 7.69 16.63 1.66
C ASP A 126 6.71 16.24 0.55
N GLY A 127 5.44 16.08 0.92
CA GLY A 127 4.37 15.72 -0.01
C GLY A 127 4.37 14.26 -0.44
N SER A 128 5.26 13.42 0.08
CA SER A 128 5.28 11.98 -0.19
C SER A 128 4.14 11.27 0.53
N PHE A 129 3.69 10.14 -0.03
CA PHE A 129 2.66 9.33 0.59
C PHE A 129 3.26 8.05 1.18
N HIS A 130 3.17 7.90 2.50
CA HIS A 130 3.70 6.75 3.26
C HIS A 130 2.60 5.97 4.02
N GLY A 131 1.34 6.13 3.61
CA GLY A 131 0.20 5.55 4.32
C GLY A 131 -0.48 6.54 5.26
N ARG A 132 -1.44 6.04 6.04
CA ARG A 132 -2.27 6.85 6.94
C ARG A 132 -2.14 6.46 8.42
N SER A 133 -1.18 5.62 8.77
CA SER A 133 -0.77 5.38 10.16
C SER A 133 -0.08 6.61 10.75
N SER A 134 0.07 6.65 12.08
CA SER A 134 0.72 7.78 12.75
C SER A 134 2.15 8.02 12.25
N ALA A 135 2.93 6.97 11.99
CA ALA A 135 4.26 7.12 11.41
C ALA A 135 4.19 7.55 9.93
N GLY A 136 3.26 7.01 9.16
CA GLY A 136 3.08 7.36 7.74
C GLY A 136 2.67 8.82 7.53
N ILE A 137 1.73 9.35 8.31
CA ILE A 137 1.33 10.77 8.21
C ILE A 137 2.43 11.71 8.71
N ALA A 138 3.21 11.30 9.71
CA ALA A 138 4.36 12.07 10.18
C ALA A 138 5.45 12.15 9.10
N ALA A 139 5.74 11.04 8.42
CA ALA A 139 6.71 10.96 7.33
C ALA A 139 6.33 11.77 6.09
N ALA A 140 5.05 12.07 5.88
CA ALA A 140 4.57 12.81 4.72
C ALA A 140 4.88 14.32 4.74
N GLY A 141 5.25 14.91 5.87
CA GLY A 141 5.53 16.33 6.04
C GLY A 141 4.34 17.26 5.73
N SER A 142 3.12 16.75 5.71
CA SER A 142 1.93 17.49 5.27
C SER A 142 1.02 17.84 6.45
N GLU A 143 0.84 19.13 6.72
CA GLU A 143 -0.10 19.60 7.75
C GLU A 143 -1.53 19.10 7.49
N LYS A 144 -1.93 18.97 6.24
CA LYS A 144 -3.26 18.45 5.86
C LYS A 144 -3.50 17.03 6.40
N LEU A 145 -2.45 16.22 6.52
CA LEU A 145 -2.55 14.84 7.01
C LEU A 145 -2.38 14.75 8.54
N THR A 146 -1.68 15.68 9.15
CA THR A 146 -1.34 15.63 10.60
C THR A 146 -2.26 16.46 11.48
N LYS A 147 -2.94 17.48 10.91
CA LYS A 147 -3.81 18.39 11.67
C LYS A 147 -4.94 17.65 12.39
N GLY A 148 -4.97 17.76 13.70
CA GLY A 148 -5.97 17.12 14.58
C GLY A 148 -5.66 15.65 14.94
N PHE A 149 -4.56 15.08 14.46
CA PHE A 149 -4.13 13.70 14.75
C PHE A 149 -2.88 13.60 15.63
N GLY A 150 -2.50 14.72 16.27
CA GLY A 150 -1.34 14.72 17.18
C GLY A 150 -1.61 14.01 18.52
N PRO A 151 -0.52 13.65 19.25
CA PRO A 151 0.86 13.80 18.82
C PRO A 151 1.24 12.78 17.73
N VAL A 152 1.93 13.23 16.69
CA VAL A 152 2.43 12.35 15.64
C VAL A 152 3.80 11.77 16.01
N SER A 153 4.19 10.67 15.36
CA SER A 153 5.51 10.08 15.52
C SER A 153 6.62 11.10 15.23
N VAL A 154 7.65 11.14 16.06
CA VAL A 154 8.81 12.05 15.94
C VAL A 154 10.00 11.38 15.27
N SER A 155 11.06 12.15 15.01
CA SER A 155 12.30 11.69 14.40
C SER A 155 12.18 11.46 12.88
N TYR A 156 11.52 12.40 12.20
CA TYR A 156 11.57 12.54 10.74
C TYR A 156 12.20 13.88 10.37
N THR A 157 13.14 13.86 9.43
CA THR A 157 13.68 15.05 8.77
C THR A 157 13.10 15.14 7.37
N HIS A 158 12.40 16.22 7.07
CA HIS A 158 11.74 16.42 5.78
C HIS A 158 12.66 17.21 4.84
N LEU A 159 12.78 16.72 3.62
CA LEU A 159 13.47 17.39 2.52
C LEU A 159 12.47 17.84 1.46
N THR A 160 12.56 19.10 1.08
CA THR A 160 11.82 19.64 -0.07
C THR A 160 12.67 19.48 -1.31
N LEU A 161 12.16 18.82 -2.34
CA LEU A 161 12.82 18.78 -3.63
C LEU A 161 12.65 20.15 -4.32
N PRO A 162 13.71 20.71 -4.95
CA PRO A 162 13.57 21.94 -5.71
C PRO A 162 12.56 21.72 -6.85
N THR A 163 11.53 22.54 -6.87
CA THR A 163 10.55 22.52 -7.96
C THR A 163 11.18 23.27 -9.14
N ILE A 164 11.59 22.52 -10.16
CA ILE A 164 12.00 23.12 -11.43
C ILE A 164 10.71 23.43 -12.19
N TYR A 165 10.29 24.69 -12.17
CA TYR A 165 9.29 25.17 -13.12
C TYR A 165 9.99 25.26 -14.49
N SER A 166 9.70 24.33 -15.39
CA SER A 166 9.93 24.56 -16.81
C SER A 166 8.94 25.62 -17.28
N VAL A 167 9.47 26.78 -17.65
CA VAL A 167 8.73 27.86 -18.33
C VAL A 167 8.37 27.39 -19.73
#